data_31c5c44bc443149d3b7160c0afa25225
#
_entry.id   31c5c44bc443149d3b7160c0afa25225
#
_cell.length_a   1.000
_cell.length_b   1.000
_cell.length_c   1.000
_cell.angle_alpha   90.00
_cell.angle_beta   90.00
_cell.angle_gamma   90.00
#
_symmetry.space_group_name_H-M   'P 1'
#
loop_
_entity.id
_entity.type
_entity.pdbx_description
1 polymer ?
#
loop_
_entity_poly.entity_id
_entity_poly.type
_entity_poly.pdbx_seq_one_letter_code
_entity_poly.pdbx_strand_id
1 'polypeptide(L)'
;MSSKKRSLLQSFMSSSVGTIVSKAFGLLRELVLSGILGAGMVYDSFIIAWTFPGVIRRFVADEGLTGALMPAVGNAEEESIEEAKRLASQTLGALIAACIALSVVGIVAAPMLVQWMAPSFKDEQLALTISLSQVLFPFVIFVSVLTWMETLVNLKEHYFWPKVAPAMVSLCVVGAAFLFRGGSAIDIIWAISYATIVGGFLQLVICFPALKRLWGIIPPSFSGFANPRFQDLLAEMGKVALIGIAAKINIIVLRYLASTLEEGAMTWYWNATRLVDFAQGIIAVGMASVLLPKIVKAVANKDGDAFREHFGGASRLASALLIPFAAFLVFFAEPFVAVLLRHGRYAWSDVQQTATAVQLLAPFMLAVGGINIIKKPFYALDRRDVLLGVGICGVGLTFALGSWLCPEYGVNGLAAALSLSTLIQLAAYMIIVRSLIPGGLGIPALLKYFAIVALASIPSVGLGLLLLPFGDWEAGFTIINIVVLGGIAGVGGVAYVVTATILKVPEIDSIVQKFRRKLGV
;
A
#
# COMPACT_ATOMS: atom_id res chain seq x y z
N MET A 1 -8.39 -15.54 -35.43
CA MET A 1 -9.39 -14.58 -34.91
C MET A 1 -8.66 -13.36 -34.38
N SER A 2 -8.81 -12.21 -35.04
CA SER A 2 -8.14 -10.96 -34.71
C SER A 2 -8.54 -10.51 -33.29
N SER A 3 -7.62 -10.54 -32.33
CA SER A 3 -7.83 -9.92 -31.03
C SER A 3 -7.87 -8.41 -31.25
N LYS A 4 -9.05 -7.79 -31.13
CA LYS A 4 -9.19 -6.34 -31.07
C LYS A 4 -8.27 -5.85 -29.95
N LYS A 5 -7.17 -5.15 -30.29
CA LYS A 5 -6.31 -4.46 -29.31
C LYS A 5 -7.24 -3.61 -28.42
N ARG A 6 -7.29 -3.94 -27.13
CA ARG A 6 -8.03 -3.09 -26.16
C ARG A 6 -7.41 -1.70 -26.21
N SER A 7 -8.25 -0.67 -26.16
CA SER A 7 -7.72 0.69 -26.07
C SER A 7 -6.94 0.82 -24.75
N LEU A 8 -5.82 1.55 -24.74
CA LEU A 8 -5.03 1.83 -23.53
C LEU A 8 -5.93 2.34 -22.39
N LEU A 9 -6.97 3.09 -22.72
CA LEU A 9 -7.96 3.57 -21.75
C LEU A 9 -8.78 2.43 -21.12
N GLN A 10 -9.21 1.43 -21.90
CA GLN A 10 -9.95 0.28 -21.39
C GLN A 10 -9.08 -0.59 -20.49
N SER A 11 -7.82 -0.81 -20.85
CA SER A 11 -6.86 -1.55 -20.04
C SER A 11 -6.59 -0.83 -18.71
N PHE A 12 -6.40 0.49 -18.76
CA PHE A 12 -6.22 1.33 -17.57
C PHE A 12 -7.45 1.32 -16.66
N MET A 13 -8.66 1.52 -17.21
CA MET A 13 -9.90 1.48 -16.44
C MET A 13 -10.11 0.12 -15.77
N SER A 14 -9.86 -0.96 -16.50
CA SER A 14 -9.97 -2.34 -16.01
C SER A 14 -9.02 -2.62 -14.85
N SER A 15 -7.77 -2.18 -14.94
CA SER A 15 -6.77 -2.28 -13.86
C SER A 15 -7.16 -1.45 -12.64
N SER A 16 -7.61 -0.20 -12.87
CA SER A 16 -7.99 0.72 -11.78
C SER A 16 -9.20 0.21 -11.00
N VAL A 17 -10.24 -0.26 -11.70
CA VAL A 17 -11.43 -0.84 -11.06
C VAL A 17 -11.07 -2.08 -10.24
N GLY A 18 -10.28 -3.00 -10.81
CA GLY A 18 -9.83 -4.19 -10.08
C GLY A 18 -9.05 -3.85 -8.81
N THR A 19 -8.17 -2.86 -8.90
CA THR A 19 -7.38 -2.38 -7.75
C THR A 19 -8.26 -1.75 -6.67
N ILE A 20 -9.22 -0.91 -7.04
CA ILE A 20 -10.15 -0.27 -6.10
C ILE A 20 -11.00 -1.33 -5.39
N VAL A 21 -11.56 -2.29 -6.14
CA VAL A 21 -12.34 -3.40 -5.57
C VAL A 21 -11.51 -4.18 -4.55
N SER A 22 -10.31 -4.62 -4.92
CA SER A 22 -9.43 -5.38 -4.01
C SER A 22 -9.06 -4.58 -2.75
N LYS A 23 -8.77 -3.28 -2.89
CA LYS A 23 -8.47 -2.40 -1.74
C LYS A 23 -9.69 -2.19 -0.84
N ALA A 24 -10.89 -2.04 -1.42
CA ALA A 24 -12.12 -1.91 -0.65
C ALA A 24 -12.41 -3.16 0.17
N PHE A 25 -12.28 -4.36 -0.42
CA PHE A 25 -12.40 -5.62 0.32
C PHE A 25 -11.30 -5.79 1.38
N GLY A 26 -10.08 -5.33 1.10
CA GLY A 26 -8.99 -5.30 2.06
C GLY A 26 -9.31 -4.41 3.27
N LEU A 27 -9.83 -3.20 3.04
CA LEU A 27 -10.26 -2.30 4.10
C LEU A 27 -11.43 -2.89 4.88
N LEU A 28 -12.46 -3.41 4.19
CA LEU A 28 -13.62 -4.06 4.83
C LEU A 28 -13.16 -5.19 5.76
N ARG A 29 -12.19 -6.00 5.35
CA ARG A 29 -11.61 -7.04 6.21
C ARG A 29 -11.04 -6.44 7.49
N GLU A 30 -10.22 -5.38 7.40
CA GLU A 30 -9.62 -4.76 8.59
C GLU A 30 -10.69 -4.20 9.53
N LEU A 31 -11.73 -3.55 8.99
CA LEU A 31 -12.84 -3.03 9.79
C LEU A 31 -13.57 -4.15 10.54
N VAL A 32 -13.90 -5.23 9.83
CA VAL A 32 -14.59 -6.39 10.43
C VAL A 32 -13.73 -7.05 11.49
N LEU A 33 -12.43 -7.27 11.22
CA LEU A 33 -11.53 -7.91 12.19
C LEU A 33 -11.35 -7.07 13.44
N SER A 34 -11.16 -5.76 13.28
CA SER A 34 -11.04 -4.83 14.41
C SER A 34 -12.30 -4.82 15.28
N GLY A 35 -13.48 -4.85 14.65
CA GLY A 35 -14.75 -4.92 15.40
C GLY A 35 -14.99 -6.24 16.12
N ILE A 36 -14.59 -7.37 15.54
CA ILE A 36 -14.82 -8.70 16.14
C ILE A 36 -13.77 -9.03 17.20
N LEU A 37 -12.50 -8.71 16.96
CA LEU A 37 -11.37 -9.04 17.84
C LEU A 37 -11.07 -7.93 18.86
N GLY A 38 -11.33 -6.68 18.51
CA GLY A 38 -10.86 -5.51 19.27
C GLY A 38 -9.37 -5.26 19.07
N ALA A 39 -8.81 -4.31 19.82
CA ALA A 39 -7.38 -4.11 19.97
C ALA A 39 -6.89 -4.87 21.20
N GLY A 40 -5.91 -5.76 21.02
CA GLY A 40 -5.40 -6.57 22.12
C GLY A 40 -4.52 -7.73 21.67
N MET A 41 -4.09 -8.53 22.64
CA MET A 41 -3.10 -9.60 22.51
C MET A 41 -3.34 -10.51 21.28
N VAL A 42 -4.57 -10.96 21.04
CA VAL A 42 -4.88 -11.92 19.98
C VAL A 42 -4.71 -11.30 18.60
N TYR A 43 -5.21 -10.08 18.42
CA TYR A 43 -5.09 -9.41 17.12
C TYR A 43 -3.68 -8.89 16.86
N ASP A 44 -2.99 -8.40 17.87
CA ASP A 44 -1.56 -8.03 17.81
C ASP A 44 -0.70 -9.23 17.40
N SER A 45 -0.96 -10.41 17.95
CA SER A 45 -0.30 -11.68 17.58
C SER A 45 -0.51 -12.02 16.10
N PHE A 46 -1.73 -11.87 15.58
CA PHE A 46 -2.03 -12.12 14.18
C PHE A 46 -1.33 -11.11 13.26
N ILE A 47 -1.27 -9.83 13.63
CA ILE A 47 -0.60 -8.80 12.82
C ILE A 47 0.89 -9.11 12.67
N ILE A 48 1.57 -9.55 13.73
CA ILE A 48 2.97 -10.00 13.66
C ILE A 48 3.08 -11.24 12.77
N ALA A 49 2.28 -12.27 13.02
CA ALA A 49 2.29 -13.50 12.24
C ALA A 49 2.02 -13.24 10.74
N TRP A 50 1.08 -12.35 10.40
CA TRP A 50 0.76 -11.93 9.04
C TRP A 50 1.87 -11.14 8.36
N THR A 51 2.74 -10.48 9.14
CA THR A 51 3.83 -9.67 8.58
C THR A 51 4.84 -10.53 7.82
N PHE A 52 5.16 -11.75 8.28
CA PHE A 52 6.15 -12.61 7.62
C PHE A 52 5.78 -12.99 6.18
N PRO A 53 4.60 -13.60 5.92
CA PRO A 53 4.20 -13.87 4.54
C PRO A 53 4.11 -12.60 3.69
N GLY A 54 3.64 -11.51 4.27
CA GLY A 54 3.52 -10.22 3.59
C GLY A 54 4.85 -9.61 3.16
N VAL A 55 5.88 -9.74 3.98
CA VAL A 55 7.24 -9.27 3.70
C VAL A 55 7.89 -10.17 2.64
N ILE A 56 7.84 -11.49 2.81
CA ILE A 56 8.40 -12.45 1.85
C ILE A 56 7.76 -12.31 0.48
N ARG A 57 6.43 -12.15 0.40
CA ARG A 57 5.73 -11.87 -0.85
C ARG A 57 6.32 -10.68 -1.59
N ARG A 58 6.56 -9.58 -0.89
CA ARG A 58 7.09 -8.36 -1.49
C ARG A 58 8.51 -8.55 -2.05
N PHE A 59 9.30 -9.42 -1.45
CA PHE A 59 10.64 -9.73 -1.93
C PHE A 59 10.61 -10.63 -3.16
N VAL A 60 9.86 -11.74 -3.08
CA VAL A 60 9.88 -12.78 -4.12
C VAL A 60 9.00 -12.39 -5.30
N ALA A 61 7.81 -11.87 -5.03
CA ALA A 61 6.76 -11.73 -6.02
C ALA A 61 6.63 -10.32 -6.62
N ASP A 62 6.56 -9.27 -5.80
CA ASP A 62 6.13 -7.96 -6.31
C ASP A 62 7.20 -7.28 -7.19
N GLU A 63 8.46 -7.29 -6.80
CA GLU A 63 9.52 -6.56 -7.50
C GLU A 63 10.40 -7.50 -8.34
N GLY A 64 10.86 -8.62 -7.77
CA GLY A 64 11.75 -9.54 -8.46
C GLY A 64 11.07 -10.24 -9.64
N LEU A 65 9.91 -10.83 -9.41
CA LEU A 65 9.23 -11.61 -10.44
C LEU A 65 8.66 -10.72 -11.56
N THR A 66 7.88 -9.69 -11.22
CA THR A 66 7.23 -8.84 -12.23
C THR A 66 8.25 -8.04 -13.03
N GLY A 67 9.31 -7.52 -12.37
CA GLY A 67 10.33 -6.69 -13.01
C GLY A 67 11.21 -7.45 -13.99
N ALA A 68 11.53 -8.72 -13.72
CA ALA A 68 12.42 -9.51 -14.56
C ALA A 68 11.66 -10.48 -15.49
N LEU A 69 10.59 -11.13 -14.99
CA LEU A 69 9.87 -12.15 -15.77
C LEU A 69 9.09 -11.55 -16.94
N MET A 70 8.43 -10.39 -16.76
CA MET A 70 7.62 -9.81 -17.83
C MET A 70 8.43 -9.49 -19.09
N PRO A 71 9.60 -8.80 -19.03
CA PRO A 71 10.44 -8.59 -20.20
C PRO A 71 11.01 -9.90 -20.77
N ALA A 72 11.46 -10.82 -19.91
CA ALA A 72 12.08 -12.06 -20.35
C ALA A 72 11.10 -12.96 -21.13
N VAL A 73 9.87 -13.13 -20.63
CA VAL A 73 8.83 -13.90 -21.33
C VAL A 73 8.33 -13.15 -22.56
N GLY A 74 8.25 -11.80 -22.51
CA GLY A 74 7.89 -10.99 -23.66
C GLY A 74 8.86 -11.16 -24.82
N ASN A 75 10.17 -11.04 -24.56
CA ASN A 75 11.21 -11.26 -25.57
C ASN A 75 11.21 -12.71 -26.10
N ALA A 76 11.02 -13.70 -25.23
CA ALA A 76 10.92 -15.09 -25.65
C ALA A 76 9.68 -15.34 -26.53
N GLU A 77 8.58 -14.63 -26.29
CA GLU A 77 7.35 -14.72 -27.09
C GLU A 77 7.54 -14.15 -28.52
N GLU A 78 8.38 -13.13 -28.68
CA GLU A 78 8.72 -12.58 -30.01
C GLU A 78 9.46 -13.62 -30.87
N GLU A 79 10.21 -14.55 -30.26
CA GLU A 79 10.88 -15.64 -30.95
C GLU A 79 9.93 -16.83 -31.21
N SER A 80 9.31 -17.34 -30.14
CA SER A 80 8.26 -18.37 -30.23
C SER A 80 7.42 -18.47 -28.96
N ILE A 81 6.15 -18.84 -29.12
CA ILE A 81 5.23 -19.05 -28.00
C ILE A 81 5.65 -20.27 -27.15
N GLU A 82 6.29 -21.27 -27.75
CA GLU A 82 6.79 -22.45 -27.08
C GLU A 82 7.95 -22.12 -26.14
N GLU A 83 8.88 -21.26 -26.56
CA GLU A 83 10.01 -20.83 -25.73
C GLU A 83 9.52 -19.95 -24.57
N ALA A 84 8.56 -19.05 -24.82
CA ALA A 84 7.91 -18.26 -23.77
C ALA A 84 7.24 -19.15 -22.73
N LYS A 85 6.48 -20.16 -23.15
CA LYS A 85 5.85 -21.14 -22.26
C LYS A 85 6.85 -21.97 -21.49
N ARG A 86 7.95 -22.39 -22.15
CA ARG A 86 9.03 -23.13 -21.52
C ARG A 86 9.67 -22.32 -20.40
N LEU A 87 10.03 -21.07 -20.68
CA LEU A 87 10.61 -20.16 -19.68
C LEU A 87 9.63 -19.89 -18.52
N ALA A 88 8.35 -19.66 -18.81
CA ALA A 88 7.31 -19.49 -17.80
C ALA A 88 7.13 -20.76 -16.95
N SER A 89 7.15 -21.97 -17.56
CA SER A 89 7.06 -23.25 -16.88
C SER A 89 8.24 -23.50 -15.93
N GLN A 90 9.46 -23.22 -16.38
CA GLN A 90 10.69 -23.34 -15.59
C GLN A 90 10.68 -22.36 -14.41
N THR A 91 10.24 -21.11 -14.65
CA THR A 91 10.09 -20.11 -13.58
C THR A 91 9.06 -20.52 -12.56
N LEU A 92 7.91 -21.09 -12.97
CA LEU A 92 6.89 -21.60 -12.06
C LEU A 92 7.43 -22.73 -11.17
N GLY A 93 8.14 -23.70 -11.75
CA GLY A 93 8.75 -24.81 -10.99
C GLY A 93 9.75 -24.31 -9.95
N ALA A 94 10.68 -23.43 -10.35
CA ALA A 94 11.65 -22.86 -9.43
C ALA A 94 10.99 -21.99 -8.34
N LEU A 95 9.97 -21.20 -8.69
CA LEU A 95 9.22 -20.37 -7.75
C LEU A 95 8.51 -21.23 -6.68
N ILE A 96 7.81 -22.29 -7.11
CA ILE A 96 7.14 -23.22 -6.18
C ILE A 96 8.16 -23.88 -5.26
N ALA A 97 9.27 -24.40 -5.80
CA ALA A 97 10.32 -25.02 -4.99
C ALA A 97 10.92 -24.04 -3.98
N ALA A 98 11.25 -22.81 -4.41
CA ALA A 98 11.76 -21.76 -3.54
C ALA A 98 10.75 -21.37 -2.44
N CYS A 99 9.47 -21.21 -2.79
CA CYS A 99 8.44 -20.85 -1.82
C CYS A 99 8.13 -21.98 -0.82
N ILE A 100 8.22 -23.25 -1.25
CA ILE A 100 8.11 -24.41 -0.34
C ILE A 100 9.30 -24.40 0.63
N ALA A 101 10.52 -24.25 0.12
CA ALA A 101 11.73 -24.20 0.95
C ALA A 101 11.66 -23.03 1.95
N LEU A 102 11.26 -21.82 1.51
CA LEU A 102 11.06 -20.66 2.37
C LEU A 102 9.97 -20.89 3.40
N SER A 103 8.88 -21.57 3.05
CA SER A 103 7.81 -21.89 4.00
C SER A 103 8.30 -22.87 5.07
N VAL A 104 9.03 -23.92 4.68
CA VAL A 104 9.60 -24.88 5.63
C VAL A 104 10.61 -24.21 6.56
N VAL A 105 11.53 -23.43 5.99
CA VAL A 105 12.50 -22.65 6.78
C VAL A 105 11.78 -21.67 7.72
N GLY A 106 10.77 -20.96 7.22
CA GLY A 106 9.98 -20.03 8.00
C GLY A 106 9.23 -20.69 9.15
N ILE A 107 8.63 -21.88 8.93
CA ILE A 107 7.93 -22.65 9.96
C ILE A 107 8.92 -23.07 11.06
N VAL A 108 10.09 -23.58 10.69
CA VAL A 108 11.13 -24.01 11.64
C VAL A 108 11.72 -22.81 12.39
N ALA A 109 11.98 -21.72 11.68
CA ALA A 109 12.57 -20.52 12.24
C ALA A 109 11.54 -19.58 12.92
N ALA A 110 10.24 -19.89 12.89
CA ALA A 110 9.18 -19.04 13.46
C ALA A 110 9.44 -18.63 14.91
N PRO A 111 9.89 -19.53 15.83
CA PRO A 111 10.19 -19.13 17.20
C PRO A 111 11.24 -18.01 17.27
N MET A 112 12.35 -18.16 16.53
CA MET A 112 13.42 -17.17 16.50
C MET A 112 12.99 -15.87 15.84
N LEU A 113 12.27 -15.95 14.72
CA LEU A 113 11.79 -14.79 13.97
C LEU A 113 10.80 -13.96 14.77
N VAL A 114 9.87 -14.61 15.47
CA VAL A 114 8.86 -13.94 16.31
C VAL A 114 9.53 -13.28 17.52
N GLN A 115 10.43 -13.97 18.22
CA GLN A 115 11.18 -13.39 19.34
C GLN A 115 12.01 -12.17 18.92
N TRP A 116 12.60 -12.22 17.73
CA TRP A 116 13.36 -11.10 17.19
C TRP A 116 12.48 -9.92 16.81
N MET A 117 11.30 -10.16 16.20
CA MET A 117 10.40 -9.10 15.72
C MET A 117 9.50 -8.54 16.84
N ALA A 118 9.17 -9.35 17.84
CA ALA A 118 8.29 -8.99 18.95
C ALA A 118 8.90 -9.43 20.29
N PRO A 119 10.01 -8.80 20.73
CA PRO A 119 10.77 -9.25 21.91
C PRO A 119 10.02 -9.08 23.22
N SER A 120 9.00 -8.26 23.28
CA SER A 120 8.17 -8.05 24.47
C SER A 120 7.03 -9.06 24.61
N PHE A 121 6.72 -9.82 23.54
CA PHE A 121 5.70 -10.86 23.60
C PHE A 121 6.22 -12.02 24.45
N LYS A 122 5.42 -12.45 25.43
CA LYS A 122 5.79 -13.50 26.39
C LYS A 122 4.67 -14.54 26.50
N ASP A 123 5.02 -15.66 27.10
CA ASP A 123 4.09 -16.72 27.49
C ASP A 123 3.06 -17.09 26.39
N GLU A 124 1.79 -16.93 26.69
CA GLU A 124 0.69 -17.28 25.80
C GLU A 124 0.70 -16.49 24.50
N GLN A 125 0.98 -15.19 24.56
CA GLN A 125 1.05 -14.33 23.37
C GLN A 125 2.16 -14.75 22.41
N LEU A 126 3.34 -15.07 22.96
CA LEU A 126 4.48 -15.55 22.17
C LEU A 126 4.15 -16.89 21.51
N ALA A 127 3.61 -17.84 22.29
CA ALA A 127 3.23 -19.17 21.80
C ALA A 127 2.16 -19.08 20.68
N LEU A 128 1.14 -18.25 20.89
CA LEU A 128 0.10 -18.00 19.90
C LEU A 128 0.69 -17.41 18.63
N THR A 129 1.54 -16.37 18.75
CA THR A 129 2.15 -15.71 17.60
C THR A 129 3.02 -16.66 16.78
N ILE A 130 3.81 -17.51 17.44
CA ILE A 130 4.63 -18.54 16.78
C ILE A 130 3.73 -19.51 16.00
N SER A 131 2.70 -20.06 16.66
CA SER A 131 1.82 -21.03 16.04
C SER A 131 1.03 -20.45 14.85
N LEU A 132 0.52 -19.21 14.97
CA LEU A 132 -0.13 -18.51 13.87
C LEU A 132 0.84 -18.26 12.70
N SER A 133 2.09 -17.89 13.01
CA SER A 133 3.14 -17.68 11.99
C SER A 133 3.39 -18.97 11.21
N GLN A 134 3.51 -20.11 11.91
CA GLN A 134 3.72 -21.41 11.27
C GLN A 134 2.59 -21.78 10.31
N VAL A 135 1.33 -21.53 10.68
CA VAL A 135 0.17 -21.78 9.82
C VAL A 135 0.14 -20.82 8.62
N LEU A 136 0.57 -19.57 8.80
CA LEU A 136 0.49 -18.56 7.74
C LEU A 136 1.67 -18.59 6.76
N PHE A 137 2.82 -19.18 7.10
CA PHE A 137 3.96 -19.25 6.18
C PHE A 137 3.63 -19.87 4.81
N PRO A 138 2.87 -20.98 4.68
CA PRO A 138 2.49 -21.55 3.39
C PRO A 138 1.70 -20.60 2.48
N PHE A 139 1.11 -19.53 3.01
CA PHE A 139 0.44 -18.50 2.20
C PHE A 139 1.36 -17.87 1.15
N VAL A 140 2.68 -17.83 1.42
CA VAL A 140 3.69 -17.33 0.48
C VAL A 140 3.63 -18.03 -0.87
N ILE A 141 3.36 -19.35 -0.88
CA ILE A 141 3.27 -20.15 -2.11
C ILE A 141 2.14 -19.62 -3.00
N PHE A 142 0.94 -19.48 -2.42
CA PHE A 142 -0.24 -19.06 -3.17
C PHE A 142 -0.10 -17.64 -3.73
N VAL A 143 0.41 -16.73 -2.93
CA VAL A 143 0.54 -15.33 -3.36
C VAL A 143 1.66 -15.15 -4.39
N SER A 144 2.73 -15.92 -4.32
CA SER A 144 3.81 -15.89 -5.32
C SER A 144 3.37 -16.49 -6.66
N VAL A 145 2.63 -17.60 -6.62
CA VAL A 145 2.04 -18.19 -7.82
C VAL A 145 1.02 -17.24 -8.45
N LEU A 146 0.20 -16.54 -7.65
CA LEU A 146 -0.70 -15.52 -8.17
C LEU A 146 0.06 -14.40 -8.91
N THR A 147 1.18 -13.92 -8.35
CA THR A 147 1.98 -12.87 -9.00
C THR A 147 2.59 -13.36 -10.30
N TRP A 148 3.02 -14.63 -10.37
CA TRP A 148 3.45 -15.26 -11.62
C TRP A 148 2.29 -15.29 -12.64
N MET A 149 1.11 -15.73 -12.26
CA MET A 149 -0.09 -15.70 -13.12
C MET A 149 -0.43 -14.28 -13.57
N GLU A 150 -0.40 -13.31 -12.64
CA GLU A 150 -0.62 -11.89 -12.92
C GLU A 150 0.36 -11.38 -13.98
N THR A 151 1.64 -11.69 -13.86
CA THR A 151 2.68 -11.27 -14.82
C THR A 151 2.39 -11.75 -16.23
N LEU A 152 2.03 -13.02 -16.40
CA LEU A 152 1.69 -13.59 -17.70
C LEU A 152 0.38 -13.04 -18.29
N VAL A 153 -0.64 -12.86 -17.46
CA VAL A 153 -1.94 -12.32 -17.87
C VAL A 153 -1.82 -10.83 -18.23
N ASN A 154 -1.00 -10.07 -17.49
CA ASN A 154 -0.71 -8.67 -17.77
C ASN A 154 0.08 -8.47 -19.07
N LEU A 155 0.96 -9.40 -19.43
CA LEU A 155 1.68 -9.40 -20.72
C LEU A 155 0.70 -9.40 -21.92
N LYS A 156 -0.48 -9.98 -21.74
CA LYS A 156 -1.58 -9.99 -22.73
C LYS A 156 -2.61 -8.86 -22.53
N GLU A 157 -2.25 -7.80 -21.81
CA GLU A 157 -3.10 -6.63 -21.53
C GLU A 157 -4.43 -6.95 -20.81
N HIS A 158 -4.46 -8.01 -20.01
CA HIS A 158 -5.63 -8.41 -19.23
C HIS A 158 -5.36 -8.20 -17.73
N TYR A 159 -5.82 -7.08 -17.15
CA TYR A 159 -5.45 -6.65 -15.79
C TYR A 159 -6.52 -6.92 -14.72
N PHE A 160 -7.79 -7.13 -15.10
CA PHE A 160 -8.91 -7.16 -14.16
C PHE A 160 -8.84 -8.32 -13.17
N TRP A 161 -8.79 -9.56 -13.68
CA TRP A 161 -8.86 -10.76 -12.84
C TRP A 161 -7.70 -10.88 -11.85
N PRO A 162 -6.44 -10.65 -12.25
CA PRO A 162 -5.32 -10.66 -11.30
C PRO A 162 -5.46 -9.61 -10.20
N LYS A 163 -6.00 -8.42 -10.52
CA LYS A 163 -6.19 -7.34 -9.54
C LYS A 163 -7.34 -7.58 -8.57
N VAL A 164 -8.37 -8.31 -8.98
CA VAL A 164 -9.51 -8.68 -8.12
C VAL A 164 -9.23 -9.94 -7.29
N ALA A 165 -8.43 -10.88 -7.79
CA ALA A 165 -8.19 -12.16 -7.13
C ALA A 165 -7.81 -12.06 -5.64
N PRO A 166 -6.97 -11.10 -5.18
CA PRO A 166 -6.68 -10.95 -3.75
C PRO A 166 -7.89 -10.63 -2.86
N ALA A 167 -9.01 -10.16 -3.44
CA ALA A 167 -10.25 -9.96 -2.67
C ALA A 167 -10.82 -11.27 -2.10
N MET A 168 -10.48 -12.42 -2.71
CA MET A 168 -10.90 -13.73 -2.20
C MET A 168 -10.36 -14.02 -0.81
N VAL A 169 -9.13 -13.63 -0.52
CA VAL A 169 -8.55 -13.76 0.82
C VAL A 169 -9.39 -12.95 1.81
N SER A 170 -9.73 -11.71 1.47
CA SER A 170 -10.56 -10.86 2.33
C SER A 170 -11.96 -11.43 2.54
N LEU A 171 -12.59 -11.97 1.50
CA LEU A 171 -13.90 -12.60 1.60
C LEU A 171 -13.91 -13.85 2.50
N CYS A 172 -12.90 -14.73 2.34
CA CYS A 172 -12.75 -15.92 3.17
C CYS A 172 -12.53 -15.54 4.65
N VAL A 173 -11.66 -14.58 4.91
CA VAL A 173 -11.36 -14.09 6.25
C VAL A 173 -12.59 -13.47 6.91
N VAL A 174 -13.30 -12.58 6.20
CA VAL A 174 -14.55 -11.98 6.70
C VAL A 174 -15.61 -13.04 6.92
N GLY A 175 -15.77 -13.99 6.01
CA GLY A 175 -16.70 -15.10 6.15
C GLY A 175 -16.39 -15.95 7.40
N ALA A 176 -15.15 -16.32 7.62
CA ALA A 176 -14.73 -17.07 8.82
C ALA A 176 -14.95 -16.26 10.10
N ALA A 177 -14.62 -14.97 10.10
CA ALA A 177 -14.84 -14.10 11.25
C ALA A 177 -16.32 -14.04 11.66
N PHE A 178 -17.23 -13.98 10.69
CA PHE A 178 -18.68 -14.02 10.98
C PHE A 178 -19.19 -15.38 11.41
N LEU A 179 -18.71 -16.47 10.79
CA LEU A 179 -19.12 -17.83 11.15
C LEU A 179 -18.72 -18.20 12.59
N PHE A 180 -17.56 -17.76 13.02
CA PHE A 180 -17.00 -18.08 14.34
C PHE A 180 -17.17 -16.94 15.37
N ARG A 181 -17.93 -15.89 15.08
CA ARG A 181 -18.10 -14.72 15.96
C ARG A 181 -18.60 -15.01 17.38
N GLY A 182 -19.25 -16.16 17.58
CA GLY A 182 -19.74 -16.61 18.90
C GLY A 182 -18.69 -17.32 19.74
N GLY A 183 -17.52 -17.63 19.18
CA GLY A 183 -16.41 -18.28 19.88
C GLY A 183 -15.52 -17.30 20.65
N SER A 184 -14.48 -17.86 21.29
CA SER A 184 -13.43 -17.05 21.90
C SER A 184 -12.62 -16.28 20.84
N ALA A 185 -11.90 -15.22 21.23
CA ALA A 185 -11.01 -14.50 20.31
C ALA A 185 -9.95 -15.43 19.70
N ILE A 186 -9.49 -16.43 20.46
CA ILE A 186 -8.54 -17.45 20.02
C ILE A 186 -9.15 -18.34 18.94
N ASP A 187 -10.39 -18.83 19.12
CA ASP A 187 -11.06 -19.65 18.09
C ASP A 187 -11.26 -18.88 16.79
N ILE A 188 -11.65 -17.61 16.92
CA ILE A 188 -11.85 -16.73 15.77
C ILE A 188 -10.54 -16.53 15.01
N ILE A 189 -9.42 -16.26 15.70
CA ILE A 189 -8.15 -15.98 15.03
C ILE A 189 -7.58 -17.22 14.32
N TRP A 190 -7.81 -18.43 14.87
CA TRP A 190 -7.48 -19.68 14.21
C TRP A 190 -8.31 -19.87 12.94
N ALA A 191 -9.63 -19.66 13.02
CA ALA A 191 -10.53 -19.75 11.86
C ALA A 191 -10.11 -18.78 10.75
N ILE A 192 -9.76 -17.54 11.10
CA ILE A 192 -9.25 -16.50 10.19
C ILE A 192 -7.92 -16.94 9.55
N SER A 193 -7.02 -17.53 10.31
CA SER A 193 -5.72 -17.98 9.82
C SER A 193 -5.86 -19.10 8.79
N TYR A 194 -6.71 -20.09 9.05
CA TYR A 194 -7.02 -21.14 8.07
C TYR A 194 -7.78 -20.57 6.85
N ALA A 195 -8.75 -19.68 7.07
CA ALA A 195 -9.47 -19.02 5.98
C ALA A 195 -8.54 -18.19 5.08
N THR A 196 -7.46 -17.65 5.64
CA THR A 196 -6.42 -16.96 4.87
C THR A 196 -5.73 -17.90 3.88
N ILE A 197 -5.41 -19.13 4.31
CA ILE A 197 -4.81 -20.17 3.44
C ILE A 197 -5.81 -20.58 2.35
N VAL A 198 -7.07 -20.85 2.73
CA VAL A 198 -8.14 -21.18 1.78
C VAL A 198 -8.34 -20.04 0.76
N GLY A 199 -8.41 -18.80 1.21
CA GLY A 199 -8.51 -17.63 0.35
C GLY A 199 -7.29 -17.48 -0.58
N GLY A 200 -6.10 -17.83 -0.07
CA GLY A 200 -4.86 -17.92 -0.86
C GLY A 200 -4.95 -18.92 -2.02
N PHE A 201 -5.56 -20.06 -1.79
CA PHE A 201 -5.83 -21.02 -2.86
C PHE A 201 -6.91 -20.53 -3.82
N LEU A 202 -8.03 -20.01 -3.31
CA LEU A 202 -9.15 -19.54 -4.13
C LEU A 202 -8.78 -18.37 -5.05
N GLN A 203 -7.85 -17.49 -4.66
CA GLN A 203 -7.37 -16.43 -5.55
C GLN A 203 -6.70 -17.01 -6.81
N LEU A 204 -6.01 -18.16 -6.73
CA LEU A 204 -5.46 -18.85 -7.90
C LEU A 204 -6.57 -19.40 -8.78
N VAL A 205 -7.59 -20.03 -8.16
CA VAL A 205 -8.74 -20.60 -8.89
C VAL A 205 -9.44 -19.53 -9.73
N ILE A 206 -9.64 -18.32 -9.20
CA ILE A 206 -10.28 -17.22 -9.93
C ILE A 206 -9.39 -16.67 -11.06
N CYS A 207 -8.07 -16.63 -10.87
CA CYS A 207 -7.15 -16.14 -11.89
C CYS A 207 -6.88 -17.19 -13.00
N PHE A 208 -6.98 -18.47 -12.67
CA PHE A 208 -6.65 -19.57 -13.57
C PHE A 208 -7.40 -19.59 -14.91
N PRO A 209 -8.73 -19.31 -15.00
CA PRO A 209 -9.43 -19.27 -16.29
C PRO A 209 -8.88 -18.21 -17.25
N ALA A 210 -8.45 -17.06 -16.74
CA ALA A 210 -7.81 -16.02 -17.54
C ALA A 210 -6.45 -16.49 -18.08
N LEU A 211 -5.62 -17.09 -17.23
CA LEU A 211 -4.35 -17.67 -17.62
C LEU A 211 -4.54 -18.76 -18.69
N LYS A 212 -5.44 -19.74 -18.43
CA LYS A 212 -5.71 -20.86 -19.32
C LYS A 212 -6.19 -20.40 -20.70
N ARG A 213 -7.02 -19.37 -20.76
CA ARG A 213 -7.53 -18.80 -22.02
C ARG A 213 -6.44 -18.14 -22.86
N LEU A 214 -5.47 -17.49 -22.22
CA LEU A 214 -4.45 -16.68 -22.90
C LEU A 214 -3.19 -17.46 -23.24
N TRP A 215 -2.79 -18.37 -22.37
CA TRP A 215 -1.52 -19.10 -22.44
C TRP A 215 -1.69 -20.62 -22.55
N GLY A 216 -2.89 -21.16 -22.29
CA GLY A 216 -3.12 -22.57 -22.09
C GLY A 216 -2.72 -23.03 -20.70
N ILE A 217 -2.55 -24.34 -20.52
CA ILE A 217 -2.05 -24.93 -19.28
C ILE A 217 -0.54 -24.92 -19.33
N ILE A 218 0.11 -24.31 -18.34
CA ILE A 218 1.56 -24.27 -18.17
C ILE A 218 1.89 -25.08 -16.91
N PRO A 219 2.34 -26.33 -17.03
CA PRO A 219 2.74 -27.13 -15.87
C PRO A 219 4.08 -26.63 -15.32
N PRO A 220 4.36 -26.75 -14.00
CA PRO A 220 5.66 -26.41 -13.45
C PRO A 220 6.74 -27.38 -13.96
N SER A 221 7.89 -26.84 -14.35
CA SER A 221 9.06 -27.61 -14.77
C SER A 221 10.24 -27.33 -13.84
N PHE A 222 10.87 -28.38 -13.36
CA PHE A 222 12.02 -28.30 -12.47
C PHE A 222 13.38 -28.48 -13.21
N SER A 223 13.34 -28.54 -14.54
CA SER A 223 14.52 -28.76 -15.39
C SER A 223 15.18 -27.46 -15.90
N GLY A 224 14.80 -26.31 -15.34
CA GLY A 224 15.23 -24.98 -15.86
C GLY A 224 16.71 -24.67 -15.67
N PHE A 225 17.37 -25.23 -14.68
CA PHE A 225 18.76 -24.89 -14.32
C PHE A 225 19.80 -25.15 -15.39
N ALA A 226 19.51 -26.00 -16.37
CA ALA A 226 20.37 -26.24 -17.54
C ALA A 226 20.17 -25.21 -18.66
N ASN A 227 19.15 -24.34 -18.58
CA ASN A 227 18.85 -23.35 -19.61
C ASN A 227 19.56 -22.01 -19.26
N PRO A 228 20.51 -21.51 -20.07
CA PRO A 228 21.21 -20.25 -19.80
C PRO A 228 20.27 -19.07 -19.64
N ARG A 229 19.23 -18.93 -20.46
CA ARG A 229 18.24 -17.86 -20.36
C ARG A 229 17.49 -17.86 -19.02
N PHE A 230 17.22 -19.05 -18.50
CA PHE A 230 16.60 -19.18 -17.18
C PHE A 230 17.56 -18.79 -16.06
N GLN A 231 18.86 -19.11 -16.19
CA GLN A 231 19.89 -18.67 -15.22
C GLN A 231 20.02 -17.15 -15.21
N ASP A 232 20.05 -16.50 -16.38
CA ASP A 232 20.09 -15.05 -16.52
C ASP A 232 18.85 -14.39 -15.88
N LEU A 233 17.66 -14.96 -16.11
CA LEU A 233 16.42 -14.51 -15.49
C LEU A 233 16.48 -14.61 -13.96
N LEU A 234 16.96 -15.73 -13.41
CA LEU A 234 17.11 -15.89 -11.96
C LEU A 234 18.09 -14.87 -11.36
N ALA A 235 19.21 -14.63 -12.04
CA ALA A 235 20.18 -13.63 -11.62
C ALA A 235 19.59 -12.22 -11.61
N GLU A 236 18.81 -11.87 -12.63
CA GLU A 236 18.12 -10.57 -12.71
C GLU A 236 17.03 -10.45 -11.64
N MET A 237 16.22 -11.50 -11.41
CA MET A 237 15.24 -11.53 -10.32
C MET A 237 15.91 -11.32 -8.96
N GLY A 238 17.07 -11.95 -8.72
CA GLY A 238 17.84 -11.77 -7.50
C GLY A 238 18.30 -10.32 -7.29
N LYS A 239 18.82 -9.66 -8.31
CA LYS A 239 19.24 -8.24 -8.25
C LYS A 239 18.06 -7.32 -7.93
N VAL A 240 16.94 -7.50 -8.61
CA VAL A 240 15.73 -6.69 -8.40
C VAL A 240 15.15 -6.93 -7.00
N ALA A 241 15.13 -8.19 -6.53
CA ALA A 241 14.67 -8.54 -5.19
C ALA A 241 15.53 -7.89 -4.09
N LEU A 242 16.86 -7.87 -4.24
CA LEU A 242 17.77 -7.23 -3.27
C LEU A 242 17.49 -5.72 -3.11
N ILE A 243 17.18 -5.03 -4.22
CA ILE A 243 16.80 -3.61 -4.17
C ILE A 243 15.47 -3.44 -3.43
N GLY A 244 14.51 -4.32 -3.67
CA GLY A 244 13.20 -4.33 -3.01
C GLY A 244 13.28 -4.57 -1.50
N ILE A 245 14.20 -5.42 -1.03
CA ILE A 245 14.43 -5.72 0.39
C ILE A 245 14.70 -4.45 1.18
N ALA A 246 15.68 -3.66 0.76
CA ALA A 246 16.07 -2.44 1.47
C ALA A 246 14.88 -1.46 1.68
N ALA A 247 13.99 -1.37 0.68
CA ALA A 247 12.82 -0.51 0.76
C ALA A 247 11.74 -0.98 1.76
N LYS A 248 11.80 -2.25 2.20
CA LYS A 248 10.78 -2.87 3.06
C LYS A 248 11.24 -3.15 4.50
N ILE A 249 12.52 -2.99 4.79
CA ILE A 249 13.07 -3.18 6.16
C ILE A 249 12.34 -2.28 7.17
N ASN A 250 11.90 -1.11 6.76
CA ASN A 250 11.16 -0.18 7.63
C ASN A 250 9.89 -0.80 8.24
N ILE A 251 9.23 -1.75 7.54
CA ILE A 251 8.06 -2.45 8.07
C ILE A 251 8.46 -3.28 9.29
N ILE A 252 9.59 -3.96 9.22
CA ILE A 252 10.11 -4.79 10.31
C ILE A 252 10.45 -3.91 11.52
N VAL A 253 11.13 -2.80 11.29
CA VAL A 253 11.48 -1.82 12.34
C VAL A 253 10.22 -1.31 13.04
N LEU A 254 9.19 -0.94 12.28
CA LEU A 254 7.93 -0.45 12.84
C LEU A 254 7.19 -1.53 13.64
N ARG A 255 7.26 -2.81 13.22
CA ARG A 255 6.70 -3.93 13.96
C ARG A 255 7.45 -4.19 15.26
N TYR A 256 8.78 -4.17 15.18
CA TYR A 256 9.64 -4.29 16.36
C TYR A 256 9.29 -3.21 17.40
N LEU A 257 9.29 -1.94 17.00
CA LEU A 257 8.95 -0.82 17.89
C LEU A 257 7.52 -0.92 18.43
N ALA A 258 6.54 -1.25 17.59
CA ALA A 258 5.14 -1.38 18.03
C ALA A 258 4.97 -2.54 19.03
N SER A 259 5.74 -3.63 18.90
CA SER A 259 5.69 -4.76 19.84
C SER A 259 6.21 -4.41 21.23
N THR A 260 7.05 -3.38 21.36
CA THR A 260 7.59 -2.96 22.68
C THR A 260 6.63 -2.05 23.45
N LEU A 261 5.48 -1.72 22.86
CA LEU A 261 4.46 -0.88 23.45
C LEU A 261 3.41 -1.71 24.22
N GLU A 262 2.44 -1.02 24.75
CA GLU A 262 1.31 -1.64 25.45
C GLU A 262 0.45 -2.53 24.55
N GLU A 263 -0.34 -3.40 25.15
CA GLU A 263 -1.27 -4.27 24.45
C GLU A 263 -2.29 -3.46 23.64
N GLY A 264 -2.52 -3.86 22.39
CA GLY A 264 -3.37 -3.13 21.44
C GLY A 264 -2.64 -2.09 20.59
N ALA A 265 -1.45 -1.64 20.98
CA ALA A 265 -0.71 -0.61 20.24
C ALA A 265 -0.37 -1.04 18.79
N MET A 266 -0.06 -2.32 18.60
CA MET A 266 0.16 -2.88 17.27
C MET A 266 -1.10 -2.74 16.40
N THR A 267 -2.27 -3.04 16.96
CA THR A 267 -3.57 -2.94 16.28
C THR A 267 -3.93 -1.50 15.98
N TRP A 268 -3.75 -0.56 16.91
CA TRP A 268 -4.02 0.87 16.70
C TRP A 268 -3.15 1.42 15.57
N TYR A 269 -1.85 1.13 15.61
CA TYR A 269 -0.91 1.56 14.57
C TYR A 269 -1.23 0.92 13.20
N TRP A 270 -1.57 -0.38 13.19
CA TRP A 270 -1.98 -1.08 11.98
C TRP A 270 -3.20 -0.43 11.34
N ASN A 271 -4.25 -0.20 12.12
CA ASN A 271 -5.48 0.43 11.64
C ASN A 271 -5.23 1.84 11.13
N ALA A 272 -4.49 2.67 11.89
CA ALA A 272 -4.13 4.02 11.49
C ALA A 272 -3.39 4.03 10.13
N THR A 273 -2.39 3.17 9.97
CA THR A 273 -1.65 3.09 8.70
C THR A 273 -2.53 2.60 7.55
N ARG A 274 -3.46 1.66 7.78
CA ARG A 274 -4.39 1.18 6.75
C ARG A 274 -5.36 2.25 6.26
N LEU A 275 -5.88 3.07 7.16
CA LEU A 275 -6.76 4.18 6.80
C LEU A 275 -6.02 5.23 5.96
N VAL A 276 -4.78 5.57 6.33
CA VAL A 276 -3.93 6.49 5.58
C VAL A 276 -3.51 5.90 4.22
N ASP A 277 -3.12 4.63 4.16
CA ASP A 277 -2.74 3.94 2.92
C ASP A 277 -3.91 3.83 1.92
N PHE A 278 -5.13 3.63 2.41
CA PHE A 278 -6.33 3.60 1.56
C PHE A 278 -6.54 4.94 0.86
N ALA A 279 -6.45 6.02 1.61
CA ALA A 279 -6.56 7.37 1.10
C ALA A 279 -5.49 7.70 0.04
N GLN A 280 -4.22 7.40 0.35
CA GLN A 280 -3.12 7.56 -0.60
C GLN A 280 -3.35 6.75 -1.88
N GLY A 281 -3.87 5.54 -1.75
CA GLY A 281 -4.10 4.65 -2.86
C GLY A 281 -5.08 5.20 -3.90
N ILE A 282 -6.13 5.90 -3.46
CA ILE A 282 -7.10 6.55 -4.35
C ILE A 282 -6.43 7.68 -5.16
N ILE A 283 -5.63 8.50 -4.49
CA ILE A 283 -4.98 9.67 -5.09
C ILE A 283 -3.86 9.25 -6.04
N ALA A 284 -3.06 8.24 -5.67
CA ALA A 284 -1.95 7.75 -6.47
C ALA A 284 -2.37 7.20 -7.83
N VAL A 285 -3.54 6.54 -7.93
CA VAL A 285 -4.07 6.00 -9.19
C VAL A 285 -4.31 7.10 -10.22
N GLY A 286 -4.82 8.27 -9.79
CA GLY A 286 -5.07 9.40 -10.69
C GLY A 286 -3.80 10.06 -11.26
N MET A 287 -2.68 9.98 -10.55
CA MET A 287 -1.43 10.68 -10.90
C MET A 287 -0.48 9.85 -11.78
N ALA A 288 -0.47 8.54 -11.60
CA ALA A 288 0.55 7.66 -12.17
C ALA A 288 0.55 7.61 -13.71
N SER A 289 -0.60 7.81 -14.35
CA SER A 289 -0.78 7.54 -15.76
C SER A 289 -0.35 8.68 -16.71
N VAL A 290 -0.40 9.94 -16.26
CA VAL A 290 -0.26 11.09 -17.17
C VAL A 290 1.04 11.87 -16.99
N LEU A 291 1.45 12.11 -15.76
CA LEU A 291 2.55 13.03 -15.47
C LEU A 291 3.91 12.34 -15.31
N LEU A 292 3.93 11.13 -14.76
CA LEU A 292 5.20 10.43 -14.50
C LEU A 292 6.00 10.08 -15.76
N PRO A 293 5.40 9.62 -16.88
CA PRO A 293 6.15 9.38 -18.12
C PRO A 293 6.78 10.65 -18.69
N LYS A 294 6.12 11.80 -18.55
CA LYS A 294 6.65 13.09 -19.02
C LYS A 294 7.88 13.55 -18.23
N ILE A 295 7.86 13.36 -16.91
CA ILE A 295 9.01 13.62 -16.03
C ILE A 295 10.22 12.79 -16.47
N VAL A 296 10.03 11.49 -16.65
CA VAL A 296 11.10 10.57 -17.07
C VAL A 296 11.69 10.98 -18.42
N LYS A 297 10.84 11.35 -19.40
CA LYS A 297 11.28 11.81 -20.72
C LYS A 297 12.06 13.13 -20.65
N ALA A 298 11.61 14.10 -19.86
CA ALA A 298 12.32 15.37 -19.68
C ALA A 298 13.71 15.17 -19.07
N VAL A 299 13.85 14.28 -18.08
CA VAL A 299 15.13 13.92 -17.47
C VAL A 299 16.04 13.23 -18.48
N ALA A 300 15.54 12.27 -19.25
CA ALA A 300 16.31 11.55 -20.27
C ALA A 300 16.85 12.50 -21.35
N ASN A 301 16.07 13.53 -21.72
CA ASN A 301 16.46 14.53 -22.69
C ASN A 301 17.33 15.66 -22.10
N LYS A 302 17.62 15.64 -20.79
CA LYS A 302 18.33 16.71 -20.05
C LYS A 302 17.66 18.09 -20.17
N ASP A 303 16.34 18.11 -20.37
CA ASP A 303 15.53 19.32 -20.49
C ASP A 303 15.07 19.78 -19.11
N GLY A 304 15.83 20.69 -18.49
CA GLY A 304 15.58 21.19 -17.15
C GLY A 304 14.28 22.00 -17.03
N ASP A 305 13.88 22.71 -18.09
CA ASP A 305 12.66 23.53 -18.06
C ASP A 305 11.41 22.64 -18.19
N ALA A 306 11.40 21.69 -19.12
CA ALA A 306 10.33 20.69 -19.21
C ALA A 306 10.24 19.83 -17.95
N PHE A 307 11.38 19.48 -17.34
CA PHE A 307 11.39 18.79 -16.06
C PHE A 307 10.72 19.62 -14.97
N ARG A 308 11.11 20.90 -14.81
CA ARG A 308 10.53 21.80 -13.80
C ARG A 308 9.03 21.98 -13.99
N GLU A 309 8.58 22.14 -15.23
CA GLU A 309 7.16 22.26 -15.56
C GLU A 309 6.38 21.00 -15.16
N HIS A 310 6.84 19.82 -15.59
CA HIS A 310 6.15 18.54 -15.35
C HIS A 310 6.22 18.09 -13.90
N PHE A 311 7.37 18.27 -13.24
CA PHE A 311 7.54 18.02 -11.83
C PHE A 311 6.67 18.95 -10.97
N GLY A 312 6.68 20.24 -11.31
CA GLY A 312 5.83 21.24 -10.67
C GLY A 312 4.35 20.93 -10.86
N GLY A 313 3.91 20.56 -12.07
CA GLY A 313 2.53 20.15 -12.35
C GLY A 313 2.10 18.91 -11.57
N ALA A 314 2.97 17.89 -11.51
CA ALA A 314 2.69 16.69 -10.71
C ALA A 314 2.59 17.01 -9.21
N SER A 315 3.51 17.81 -8.69
CA SER A 315 3.54 18.23 -7.28
C SER A 315 2.33 19.09 -6.92
N ARG A 316 1.90 20.02 -7.81
CA ARG A 316 0.69 20.81 -7.61
C ARG A 316 -0.57 19.96 -7.59
N LEU A 317 -0.73 19.04 -8.55
CA LEU A 317 -1.89 18.15 -8.59
C LEU A 317 -1.96 17.25 -7.35
N ALA A 318 -0.81 16.69 -6.92
CA ALA A 318 -0.74 15.89 -5.71
C ALA A 318 -1.17 16.67 -4.48
N SER A 319 -0.58 17.86 -4.28
CA SER A 319 -0.87 18.69 -3.12
C SER A 319 -2.30 19.22 -3.11
N ALA A 320 -2.88 19.56 -4.27
CA ALA A 320 -4.27 19.98 -4.38
C ALA A 320 -5.27 18.91 -3.87
N LEU A 321 -4.88 17.63 -3.89
CA LEU A 321 -5.69 16.54 -3.38
C LEU A 321 -5.28 16.09 -1.98
N LEU A 322 -3.97 16.01 -1.72
CA LEU A 322 -3.44 15.48 -0.45
C LEU A 322 -3.56 16.47 0.71
N ILE A 323 -3.38 17.79 0.48
CA ILE A 323 -3.43 18.77 1.57
C ILE A 323 -4.83 18.88 2.19
N PRO A 324 -5.94 19.06 1.43
CA PRO A 324 -7.27 19.09 2.03
C PRO A 324 -7.63 17.77 2.71
N PHE A 325 -7.18 16.63 2.16
CA PHE A 325 -7.39 15.34 2.81
C PHE A 325 -6.56 15.18 4.08
N ALA A 326 -5.32 15.67 4.11
CA ALA A 326 -4.51 15.70 5.33
C ALA A 326 -5.16 16.59 6.40
N ALA A 327 -5.69 17.75 6.01
CA ALA A 327 -6.46 18.61 6.91
C ALA A 327 -7.70 17.87 7.45
N PHE A 328 -8.43 17.13 6.62
CA PHE A 328 -9.53 16.29 7.07
C PHE A 328 -9.06 15.25 8.11
N LEU A 329 -7.94 14.54 7.86
CA LEU A 329 -7.41 13.57 8.81
C LEU A 329 -6.92 14.20 10.12
N VAL A 330 -6.40 15.44 10.09
CA VAL A 330 -5.97 16.13 11.31
C VAL A 330 -7.14 16.54 12.16
N PHE A 331 -8.19 17.10 11.57
CA PHE A 331 -9.30 17.70 12.32
C PHE A 331 -10.47 16.75 12.58
N PHE A 332 -10.64 15.72 11.76
CA PHE A 332 -11.77 14.79 11.81
C PHE A 332 -11.35 13.32 11.93
N ALA A 333 -10.12 13.06 12.43
CA ALA A 333 -9.66 11.68 12.63
C ALA A 333 -10.56 10.89 13.58
N GLU A 334 -10.94 11.49 14.72
CA GLU A 334 -11.77 10.81 15.73
C GLU A 334 -13.14 10.41 15.18
N PRO A 335 -13.97 11.31 14.61
CA PRO A 335 -15.21 10.90 13.94
C PRO A 335 -15.00 9.93 12.78
N PHE A 336 -13.93 10.09 12.01
CA PHE A 336 -13.60 9.17 10.90
C PHE A 336 -13.30 7.76 11.40
N VAL A 337 -12.44 7.63 12.40
CA VAL A 337 -12.09 6.35 13.03
C VAL A 337 -13.30 5.76 13.76
N ALA A 338 -14.07 6.58 14.48
CA ALA A 338 -15.27 6.15 15.20
C ALA A 338 -16.30 5.51 14.27
N VAL A 339 -16.66 6.17 13.17
CA VAL A 339 -17.61 5.62 12.19
C VAL A 339 -17.11 4.32 11.58
N LEU A 340 -15.81 4.17 11.36
CA LEU A 340 -15.27 3.00 10.70
C LEU A 340 -14.98 1.84 11.64
N LEU A 341 -14.49 2.10 12.86
CA LEU A 341 -13.95 1.07 13.74
C LEU A 341 -14.71 0.89 15.05
N ARG A 342 -15.47 1.91 15.53
CA ARG A 342 -16.21 1.83 16.78
C ARG A 342 -17.46 0.94 16.64
N HIS A 343 -17.22 -0.36 16.65
CA HIS A 343 -18.26 -1.39 16.68
C HIS A 343 -17.71 -2.67 17.30
N GLY A 344 -18.59 -3.48 17.86
CA GLY A 344 -18.22 -4.74 18.50
C GLY A 344 -17.27 -4.55 19.69
N ARG A 345 -16.11 -5.20 19.66
CA ARG A 345 -15.11 -5.16 20.75
C ARG A 345 -14.14 -3.98 20.68
N TYR A 346 -14.18 -3.17 19.63
CA TYR A 346 -13.30 -2.01 19.52
C TYR A 346 -13.79 -0.87 20.42
N ALA A 347 -13.09 -0.62 21.52
CA ALA A 347 -13.51 0.33 22.54
C ALA A 347 -13.32 1.78 22.12
N TRP A 348 -13.91 2.73 22.88
CA TRP A 348 -13.71 4.16 22.62
C TRP A 348 -12.26 4.59 22.82
N SER A 349 -11.58 4.03 23.85
CA SER A 349 -10.14 4.24 24.05
C SER A 349 -9.31 3.83 22.82
N ASP A 350 -9.68 2.72 22.14
CA ASP A 350 -9.00 2.27 20.93
C ASP A 350 -9.20 3.27 19.78
N VAL A 351 -10.41 3.86 19.68
CA VAL A 351 -10.72 4.92 18.71
C VAL A 351 -9.82 6.12 18.93
N GLN A 352 -9.67 6.59 20.17
CA GLN A 352 -8.87 7.76 20.51
C GLN A 352 -7.39 7.54 20.18
N GLN A 353 -6.82 6.38 20.56
CA GLN A 353 -5.43 6.03 20.23
C GLN A 353 -5.20 5.94 18.72
N THR A 354 -6.11 5.26 18.01
CA THR A 354 -6.02 5.14 16.55
C THR A 354 -6.20 6.49 15.86
N ALA A 355 -7.13 7.33 16.32
CA ALA A 355 -7.38 8.65 15.75
C ALA A 355 -6.17 9.58 15.90
N THR A 356 -5.56 9.61 17.08
CA THR A 356 -4.33 10.38 17.32
C THR A 356 -3.19 9.90 16.44
N ALA A 357 -3.03 8.58 16.29
CA ALA A 357 -2.05 8.01 15.36
C ALA A 357 -2.34 8.41 13.91
N VAL A 358 -3.61 8.43 13.46
CA VAL A 358 -4.02 8.92 12.12
C VAL A 358 -3.66 10.39 11.93
N GLN A 359 -3.92 11.24 12.92
CA GLN A 359 -3.56 12.68 12.90
C GLN A 359 -2.04 12.85 12.69
N LEU A 360 -1.24 12.12 13.46
CA LEU A 360 0.22 12.17 13.40
C LEU A 360 0.80 11.53 12.11
N LEU A 361 0.04 10.67 11.43
CA LEU A 361 0.39 10.10 10.12
C LEU A 361 -0.04 10.98 8.93
N ALA A 362 -0.80 12.06 9.13
CA ALA A 362 -1.16 12.97 8.04
C ALA A 362 0.07 13.61 7.35
N PRO A 363 1.12 14.06 8.06
CA PRO A 363 2.38 14.51 7.44
C PRO A 363 3.11 13.41 6.66
N PHE A 364 3.10 12.16 7.17
CA PHE A 364 3.64 11.00 6.44
C PHE A 364 2.95 10.82 5.09
N MET A 365 1.62 10.95 5.03
CA MET A 365 0.86 10.85 3.80
C MET A 365 1.32 11.88 2.75
N LEU A 366 1.51 13.13 3.17
CA LEU A 366 2.02 14.21 2.30
C LEU A 366 3.45 13.91 1.81
N ALA A 367 4.32 13.47 2.72
CA ALA A 367 5.71 13.16 2.42
C ALA A 367 5.83 12.00 1.42
N VAL A 368 5.09 10.91 1.61
CA VAL A 368 5.08 9.77 0.68
C VAL A 368 4.55 10.18 -0.69
N GLY A 369 3.52 11.03 -0.75
CA GLY A 369 3.04 11.61 -2.01
C GLY A 369 4.16 12.32 -2.78
N GLY A 370 4.93 13.17 -2.10
CA GLY A 370 6.11 13.84 -2.67
C GLY A 370 7.22 12.87 -3.07
N ILE A 371 7.54 11.89 -2.22
CA ILE A 371 8.57 10.86 -2.49
C ILE A 371 8.22 10.05 -3.74
N ASN A 372 6.97 9.69 -3.96
CA ASN A 372 6.54 8.93 -5.13
C ASN A 372 6.78 9.69 -6.44
N ILE A 373 6.74 11.02 -6.42
CA ILE A 373 7.06 11.87 -7.57
C ILE A 373 8.57 12.02 -7.72
N ILE A 374 9.28 12.36 -6.63
CA ILE A 374 10.71 12.69 -6.65
C ILE A 374 11.61 11.47 -6.95
N LYS A 375 11.15 10.25 -6.69
CA LYS A 375 11.90 9.03 -7.04
C LYS A 375 12.05 8.81 -8.55
N LYS A 376 11.13 9.34 -9.38
CA LYS A 376 11.15 9.09 -10.83
C LYS A 376 12.39 9.64 -11.54
N PRO A 377 12.86 10.87 -11.26
CA PRO A 377 14.15 11.37 -11.76
C PRO A 377 15.32 10.43 -11.45
N PHE A 378 15.41 9.90 -10.24
CA PHE A 378 16.51 8.99 -9.87
C PHE A 378 16.50 7.68 -10.67
N TYR A 379 15.32 7.11 -10.94
CA TYR A 379 15.20 5.97 -11.85
C TYR A 379 15.63 6.32 -13.29
N ALA A 380 15.24 7.51 -13.78
CA ALA A 380 15.59 7.95 -15.14
C ALA A 380 17.09 8.26 -15.30
N LEU A 381 17.76 8.69 -14.23
CA LEU A 381 19.20 8.96 -14.19
C LEU A 381 20.05 7.75 -13.81
N ASP A 382 19.42 6.58 -13.59
CA ASP A 382 20.03 5.35 -13.06
C ASP A 382 20.77 5.54 -11.71
N ARG A 383 20.30 6.50 -10.91
CA ARG A 383 20.83 6.81 -9.57
C ARG A 383 20.09 6.05 -8.48
N ARG A 384 20.03 4.72 -8.63
CA ARG A 384 19.41 3.81 -7.64
C ARG A 384 20.19 3.77 -6.33
N ASP A 385 21.50 4.06 -6.38
CA ASP A 385 22.38 4.26 -5.22
C ASP A 385 21.81 5.28 -4.23
N VAL A 386 21.32 6.41 -4.74
CA VAL A 386 20.72 7.46 -3.90
C VAL A 386 19.41 6.97 -3.26
N LEU A 387 18.57 6.25 -4.04
CA LEU A 387 17.32 5.71 -3.51
C LEU A 387 17.56 4.73 -2.36
N LEU A 388 18.59 3.88 -2.50
CA LEU A 388 18.99 2.93 -1.46
C LEU A 388 19.60 3.64 -0.26
N GLY A 389 20.55 4.56 -0.47
CA GLY A 389 21.22 5.28 0.60
C GLY A 389 20.25 6.07 1.48
N VAL A 390 19.42 6.92 0.86
CA VAL A 390 18.41 7.71 1.60
C VAL A 390 17.36 6.79 2.24
N GLY A 391 16.99 5.69 1.57
CA GLY A 391 16.08 4.70 2.13
C GLY A 391 16.63 4.05 3.41
N ILE A 392 17.87 3.58 3.40
CA ILE A 392 18.53 2.95 4.56
C ILE A 392 18.72 3.97 5.70
N CYS A 393 19.18 5.18 5.38
CA CYS A 393 19.26 6.26 6.38
C CYS A 393 17.88 6.57 6.99
N GLY A 394 16.82 6.54 6.16
CA GLY A 394 15.47 6.74 6.64
C GLY A 394 14.98 5.65 7.58
N VAL A 395 15.33 4.39 7.34
CA VAL A 395 15.04 3.27 8.25
C VAL A 395 15.76 3.47 9.59
N GLY A 396 17.05 3.79 9.55
CA GLY A 396 17.84 4.10 10.76
C GLY A 396 17.25 5.27 11.55
N LEU A 397 16.82 6.32 10.84
CA LEU A 397 16.17 7.48 11.45
C LEU A 397 14.80 7.12 12.07
N THR A 398 14.01 6.30 11.39
CA THR A 398 12.74 5.79 11.95
C THR A 398 12.97 5.01 13.23
N PHE A 399 13.99 4.14 13.24
CA PHE A 399 14.38 3.38 14.44
C PHE A 399 14.84 4.30 15.57
N ALA A 400 15.72 5.24 15.30
CA ALA A 400 16.27 6.16 16.32
C ALA A 400 15.17 7.05 16.92
N LEU A 401 14.35 7.69 16.07
CA LEU A 401 13.23 8.51 16.52
C LEU A 401 12.17 7.68 17.24
N GLY A 402 11.85 6.48 16.74
CA GLY A 402 10.91 5.59 17.39
C GLY A 402 11.40 5.13 18.76
N SER A 403 12.66 4.70 18.88
CA SER A 403 13.24 4.31 20.17
C SER A 403 13.27 5.46 21.19
N TRP A 404 13.33 6.70 20.72
CA TRP A 404 13.30 7.89 21.57
C TRP A 404 11.86 8.31 21.94
N LEU A 405 10.92 8.29 20.99
CA LEU A 405 9.56 8.81 21.21
C LEU A 405 8.59 7.75 21.76
N CYS A 406 8.77 6.48 21.43
CA CYS A 406 7.83 5.42 21.84
C CYS A 406 7.75 5.23 23.38
N PRO A 407 8.83 5.31 24.16
CA PRO A 407 8.73 5.12 25.61
C PRO A 407 7.87 6.19 26.32
N GLU A 408 7.80 7.40 25.77
CA GLU A 408 7.06 8.52 26.37
C GLU A 408 5.64 8.67 25.76
N TYR A 409 5.52 8.47 24.44
CA TYR A 409 4.27 8.76 23.71
C TYR A 409 3.58 7.49 23.15
N GLY A 410 4.07 6.30 23.45
CA GLY A 410 3.45 5.05 23.00
C GLY A 410 3.30 4.98 21.48
N VAL A 411 2.12 4.54 21.02
CA VAL A 411 1.77 4.43 19.59
C VAL A 411 1.84 5.78 18.86
N ASN A 412 1.57 6.87 19.55
CA ASN A 412 1.63 8.21 18.99
C ASN A 412 3.08 8.61 18.68
N GLY A 413 4.03 8.21 19.55
CA GLY A 413 5.47 8.36 19.31
C GLY A 413 5.91 7.61 18.05
N LEU A 414 5.38 6.41 17.82
CA LEU A 414 5.68 5.62 16.63
C LEU A 414 5.16 6.29 15.35
N ALA A 415 3.93 6.81 15.36
CA ALA A 415 3.33 7.52 14.24
C ALA A 415 4.10 8.82 13.92
N ALA A 416 4.48 9.58 14.95
CA ALA A 416 5.28 10.79 14.83
C ALA A 416 6.69 10.49 14.27
N ALA A 417 7.35 9.43 14.75
CA ALA A 417 8.67 9.00 14.29
C ALA A 417 8.66 8.65 12.80
N LEU A 418 7.64 7.90 12.34
CA LEU A 418 7.47 7.58 10.93
C LEU A 418 7.25 8.84 10.08
N SER A 419 6.40 9.74 10.54
CA SER A 419 6.10 11.00 9.82
C SER A 419 7.34 11.88 9.70
N LEU A 420 8.05 12.09 10.80
CA LEU A 420 9.24 12.94 10.83
C LEU A 420 10.38 12.35 10.00
N SER A 421 10.65 11.05 10.13
CA SER A 421 11.67 10.38 9.33
C SER A 421 11.38 10.46 7.83
N THR A 422 10.11 10.30 7.44
CA THR A 422 9.70 10.37 6.03
C THR A 422 9.77 11.79 5.47
N LEU A 423 9.45 12.82 6.27
CA LEU A 423 9.65 14.23 5.90
C LEU A 423 11.13 14.55 5.68
N ILE A 424 12.02 14.07 6.55
CA ILE A 424 13.46 14.23 6.41
C ILE A 424 13.97 13.52 5.15
N GLN A 425 13.46 12.30 4.86
CA GLN A 425 13.78 11.60 3.62
C GLN A 425 13.34 12.39 2.38
N LEU A 426 12.12 12.97 2.39
CA LEU A 426 11.65 13.82 1.29
C LEU A 426 12.58 15.03 1.09
N ALA A 427 12.96 15.70 2.17
CA ALA A 427 13.88 16.84 2.12
C ALA A 427 15.26 16.42 1.53
N ALA A 428 15.80 15.29 1.96
CA ALA A 428 17.04 14.74 1.43
C ALA A 428 16.94 14.46 -0.09
N TYR A 429 15.87 13.80 -0.55
CA TYR A 429 15.65 13.58 -1.98
C TYR A 429 15.53 14.89 -2.75
N MET A 430 14.84 15.91 -2.22
CA MET A 430 14.73 17.22 -2.87
C MET A 430 16.07 17.93 -2.99
N ILE A 431 16.91 17.88 -1.96
CA ILE A 431 18.26 18.49 -1.97
C ILE A 431 19.13 17.82 -3.04
N ILE A 432 19.13 16.48 -3.07
CA ILE A 432 19.96 15.71 -4.01
C ILE A 432 19.48 15.91 -5.46
N VAL A 433 18.17 15.85 -5.73
CA VAL A 433 17.66 16.09 -7.10
C VAL A 433 17.98 17.48 -7.60
N ARG A 434 17.94 18.49 -6.71
CA ARG A 434 18.31 19.87 -7.08
C ARG A 434 19.75 19.97 -7.62
N SER A 435 20.68 19.17 -7.11
CA SER A 435 22.07 19.14 -7.58
C SER A 435 22.26 18.36 -8.89
N LEU A 436 21.33 17.48 -9.25
CA LEU A 436 21.44 16.61 -10.42
C LEU A 436 20.77 17.19 -11.68
N ILE A 437 19.81 18.10 -11.52
CA ILE A 437 19.00 18.60 -12.63
C ILE A 437 19.21 20.12 -12.79
N PRO A 438 19.69 20.58 -13.97
CA PRO A 438 19.83 22.00 -14.25
C PRO A 438 18.52 22.76 -14.09
N GLY A 439 18.57 23.96 -13.52
CA GLY A 439 17.40 24.82 -13.34
C GLY A 439 16.62 24.59 -12.03
N GLY A 440 16.91 23.50 -11.28
CA GLY A 440 16.35 23.21 -9.96
C GLY A 440 14.85 22.85 -9.97
N LEU A 441 14.24 22.78 -8.79
CA LEU A 441 12.87 22.28 -8.56
C LEU A 441 11.78 23.36 -8.54
N GLY A 442 12.14 24.65 -8.55
CA GLY A 442 11.15 25.73 -8.38
C GLY A 442 10.48 25.74 -6.99
N ILE A 443 11.22 25.34 -5.93
CA ILE A 443 10.70 25.16 -4.56
C ILE A 443 9.91 26.39 -4.05
N PRO A 444 10.36 27.67 -4.22
CA PRO A 444 9.60 28.80 -3.71
C PRO A 444 8.18 28.90 -4.32
N ALA A 445 8.05 28.61 -5.61
CA ALA A 445 6.75 28.61 -6.30
C ALA A 445 5.85 27.47 -5.79
N LEU A 446 6.43 26.30 -5.51
CA LEU A 446 5.70 25.16 -4.93
C LEU A 446 5.24 25.45 -3.51
N LEU A 447 6.10 26.03 -2.66
CA LEU A 447 5.74 26.41 -1.29
C LEU A 447 4.61 27.44 -1.28
N LYS A 448 4.69 28.47 -2.15
CA LYS A 448 3.60 29.43 -2.32
C LYS A 448 2.29 28.74 -2.71
N TYR A 449 2.36 27.81 -3.64
CA TYR A 449 1.20 27.04 -4.09
C TYR A 449 0.62 26.17 -2.94
N PHE A 450 1.46 25.49 -2.18
CA PHE A 450 1.04 24.68 -1.03
C PHE A 450 0.34 25.55 0.03
N ALA A 451 0.87 26.75 0.29
CA ALA A 451 0.22 27.70 1.18
C ALA A 451 -1.16 28.13 0.67
N ILE A 452 -1.32 28.38 -0.63
CA ILE A 452 -2.63 28.71 -1.23
C ILE A 452 -3.61 27.54 -1.07
N VAL A 453 -3.18 26.30 -1.33
CA VAL A 453 -4.04 25.13 -1.16
C VAL A 453 -4.40 24.89 0.31
N ALA A 454 -3.47 25.11 1.24
CA ALA A 454 -3.74 25.05 2.67
C ALA A 454 -4.78 26.11 3.10
N LEU A 455 -4.61 27.36 2.63
CA LEU A 455 -5.61 28.42 2.86
C LEU A 455 -6.98 28.06 2.28
N ALA A 456 -7.02 27.49 1.07
CA ALA A 456 -8.26 27.02 0.45
C ALA A 456 -8.97 25.92 1.28
N SER A 457 -8.22 25.18 2.09
CA SER A 457 -8.76 24.12 2.95
C SER A 457 -9.37 24.63 4.26
N ILE A 458 -9.07 25.86 4.68
CA ILE A 458 -9.56 26.43 5.97
C ILE A 458 -11.09 26.47 6.04
N PRO A 459 -11.84 26.99 5.04
CA PRO A 459 -13.30 27.00 5.09
C PRO A 459 -13.90 25.59 5.13
N SER A 460 -13.26 24.61 4.46
CA SER A 460 -13.66 23.21 4.54
C SER A 460 -13.59 22.66 5.95
N VAL A 461 -12.51 22.95 6.67
CA VAL A 461 -12.33 22.57 8.08
C VAL A 461 -13.33 23.32 8.95
N GLY A 462 -13.47 24.64 8.77
CA GLY A 462 -14.38 25.46 9.57
C GLY A 462 -15.83 25.00 9.48
N LEU A 463 -16.33 24.73 8.28
CA LEU A 463 -17.70 24.20 8.09
C LEU A 463 -17.85 22.79 8.66
N GLY A 464 -16.81 21.95 8.54
CA GLY A 464 -16.82 20.63 9.15
C GLY A 464 -16.88 20.67 10.67
N LEU A 465 -16.16 21.60 11.32
CA LEU A 465 -16.18 21.79 12.76
C LEU A 465 -17.56 22.27 13.26
N LEU A 466 -18.31 23.03 12.45
CA LEU A 466 -19.69 23.41 12.78
C LEU A 466 -20.66 22.22 12.75
N LEU A 467 -20.36 21.21 11.93
CA LEU A 467 -21.16 19.98 11.84
C LEU A 467 -20.77 18.95 12.90
N LEU A 468 -19.55 19.02 13.44
CA LEU A 468 -19.01 18.05 14.39
C LEU A 468 -19.90 17.77 15.62
N PRO A 469 -20.55 18.78 16.26
CA PRO A 469 -21.38 18.57 17.44
C PRO A 469 -22.69 17.80 17.18
N PHE A 470 -23.09 17.60 15.92
CA PHE A 470 -24.32 16.88 15.57
C PHE A 470 -24.13 15.34 15.55
N GLY A 471 -22.90 14.85 15.72
CA GLY A 471 -22.59 13.42 15.82
C GLY A 471 -22.45 12.98 17.28
N ASP A 472 -22.87 11.75 17.55
CA ASP A 472 -22.55 11.01 18.78
C ASP A 472 -21.44 10.00 18.45
N TRP A 473 -20.19 10.44 18.52
CA TRP A 473 -19.06 9.65 18.02
C TRP A 473 -18.75 8.43 18.88
N GLU A 474 -19.09 8.46 20.19
CA GLU A 474 -18.95 7.30 21.07
C GLU A 474 -19.91 6.16 20.70
N ALA A 475 -21.05 6.49 20.11
CA ALA A 475 -21.98 5.50 19.59
C ALA A 475 -21.45 4.78 18.32
N GLY A 476 -20.41 5.31 17.67
CA GLY A 476 -19.69 4.67 16.57
C GLY A 476 -20.49 4.58 15.28
N PHE A 477 -20.63 3.37 14.72
CA PHE A 477 -21.29 3.11 13.43
C PHE A 477 -22.81 3.26 13.54
N THR A 478 -23.30 4.51 13.53
CA THR A 478 -24.73 4.84 13.51
C THR A 478 -25.08 5.61 12.24
N ILE A 479 -26.36 5.56 11.84
CA ILE A 479 -26.83 6.31 10.66
C ILE A 479 -26.57 7.82 10.83
N ILE A 480 -26.78 8.35 12.03
CA ILE A 480 -26.54 9.76 12.33
C ILE A 480 -25.06 10.10 12.10
N ASN A 481 -24.14 9.33 12.67
CA ASN A 481 -22.71 9.56 12.51
C ASN A 481 -22.24 9.42 11.06
N ILE A 482 -22.80 8.48 10.30
CA ILE A 482 -22.50 8.32 8.86
C ILE A 482 -22.98 9.56 8.10
N VAL A 483 -24.20 10.04 8.36
CA VAL A 483 -24.76 11.22 7.68
C VAL A 483 -23.99 12.48 8.05
N VAL A 484 -23.66 12.67 9.34
CA VAL A 484 -22.88 13.83 9.78
C VAL A 484 -21.47 13.82 9.22
N LEU A 485 -20.77 12.68 9.26
CA LEU A 485 -19.43 12.53 8.67
C LEU A 485 -19.46 12.72 7.15
N GLY A 486 -20.48 12.16 6.48
CA GLY A 486 -20.73 12.38 5.05
C GLY A 486 -21.01 13.85 4.74
N GLY A 487 -21.74 14.56 5.62
CA GLY A 487 -21.98 15.99 5.54
C GLY A 487 -20.68 16.80 5.71
N ILE A 488 -19.85 16.45 6.71
CA ILE A 488 -18.52 17.06 6.92
C ILE A 488 -17.66 16.91 5.66
N ALA A 489 -17.57 15.70 5.12
CA ALA A 489 -16.77 15.43 3.92
C ALA A 489 -17.37 16.10 2.66
N GLY A 490 -18.70 16.05 2.47
CA GLY A 490 -19.40 16.59 1.31
C GLY A 490 -19.39 18.12 1.30
N VAL A 491 -19.89 18.75 2.38
CA VAL A 491 -19.92 20.22 2.52
C VAL A 491 -18.50 20.77 2.53
N GLY A 492 -17.59 20.13 3.28
CA GLY A 492 -16.18 20.50 3.30
C GLY A 492 -15.53 20.39 1.93
N GLY A 493 -15.81 19.32 1.18
CA GLY A 493 -15.30 19.12 -0.18
C GLY A 493 -15.80 20.20 -1.15
N VAL A 494 -17.09 20.55 -1.09
CA VAL A 494 -17.67 21.64 -1.90
C VAL A 494 -17.02 22.97 -1.51
N ALA A 495 -16.91 23.27 -0.22
CA ALA A 495 -16.27 24.49 0.27
C ALA A 495 -14.83 24.62 -0.21
N TYR A 496 -14.05 23.52 -0.15
CA TYR A 496 -12.70 23.48 -0.69
C TYR A 496 -12.67 23.80 -2.18
N VAL A 497 -13.50 23.13 -3.00
CA VAL A 497 -13.54 23.36 -4.46
C VAL A 497 -13.91 24.82 -4.76
N VAL A 498 -14.90 25.38 -4.10
CA VAL A 498 -15.31 26.78 -4.27
C VAL A 498 -14.17 27.73 -3.91
N THR A 499 -13.55 27.55 -2.74
CA THR A 499 -12.46 28.43 -2.28
C THR A 499 -11.22 28.29 -3.16
N ALA A 500 -10.87 27.07 -3.58
CA ALA A 500 -9.76 26.81 -4.50
C ALA A 500 -9.99 27.47 -5.87
N THR A 501 -11.23 27.49 -6.36
CA THR A 501 -11.60 28.20 -7.60
C THR A 501 -11.49 29.71 -7.43
N ILE A 502 -11.95 30.28 -6.29
CA ILE A 502 -11.81 31.71 -5.98
C ILE A 502 -10.33 32.09 -5.90
N LEU A 503 -9.49 31.27 -5.27
CA LEU A 503 -8.04 31.47 -5.16
C LEU A 503 -7.28 31.09 -6.45
N LYS A 504 -8.00 30.74 -7.52
CA LYS A 504 -7.46 30.40 -8.85
C LYS A 504 -6.43 29.29 -8.80
N VAL A 505 -6.74 28.18 -8.10
CA VAL A 505 -5.92 26.96 -8.09
C VAL A 505 -6.08 26.24 -9.45
N PRO A 506 -5.06 26.24 -10.35
CA PRO A 506 -5.26 25.86 -11.76
C PRO A 506 -5.72 24.41 -11.94
N GLU A 507 -5.24 23.51 -11.08
CA GLU A 507 -5.55 22.08 -11.12
C GLU A 507 -7.03 21.82 -10.81
N ILE A 508 -7.60 22.54 -9.84
CA ILE A 508 -9.03 22.44 -9.48
C ILE A 508 -9.89 23.09 -10.56
N ASP A 509 -9.50 24.28 -11.07
CA ASP A 509 -10.22 24.94 -12.16
C ASP A 509 -10.32 24.04 -13.40
N SER A 510 -9.24 23.33 -13.73
CA SER A 510 -9.22 22.39 -14.86
C SER A 510 -10.18 21.23 -14.68
N ILE A 511 -10.33 20.71 -13.46
CA ILE A 511 -11.26 19.64 -13.10
C ILE A 511 -12.70 20.17 -13.20
N VAL A 512 -12.99 21.32 -12.61
CA VAL A 512 -14.31 21.96 -12.63
C VAL A 512 -14.77 22.24 -14.06
N GLN A 513 -13.91 22.80 -14.92
CA GLN A 513 -14.22 23.06 -16.32
C GLN A 513 -14.52 21.78 -17.10
N LYS A 514 -13.77 20.69 -16.87
CA LYS A 514 -14.07 19.39 -17.50
C LYS A 514 -15.43 18.84 -17.07
N PHE A 515 -15.79 19.01 -15.80
CA PHE A 515 -17.10 18.61 -15.27
C PHE A 515 -18.23 19.45 -15.88
N ARG A 516 -18.08 20.78 -15.93
CA ARG A 516 -19.06 21.68 -16.57
C ARG A 516 -19.31 21.30 -18.04
N ARG A 517 -18.24 21.08 -18.81
CA ARG A 517 -18.37 20.63 -20.22
C ARG A 517 -19.12 19.30 -20.37
N LYS A 518 -18.95 18.37 -19.41
CA LYS A 518 -19.69 17.09 -19.44
C LYS A 518 -21.16 17.23 -19.08
N LEU A 519 -21.52 18.21 -18.27
CA LEU A 519 -22.90 18.50 -17.85
C LEU A 519 -23.61 19.48 -18.80
N GLY A 520 -22.92 19.98 -19.82
CA GLY A 520 -23.50 20.92 -20.81
C GLY A 520 -23.71 22.35 -20.26
N VAL A 521 -22.99 22.72 -19.16
CA VAL A 521 -23.09 24.04 -18.50
C VAL A 521 -21.75 24.76 -18.63
#